data_7d294a1e4636115986042d7c9f145b82
#
_entry.id   7d294a1e4636115986042d7c9f145b82
#
_cell.length_a   1.000
_cell.length_b   1.000
_cell.length_c   1.000
_cell.angle_alpha   90.00
_cell.angle_beta   90.00
_cell.angle_gamma   90.00
#
_symmetry.space_group_name_H-M   'P 1'
#
loop_
_entity.id
_entity.type
_entity.pdbx_description
1 polymer ?
#
loop_
_entity_poly.entity_id
_entity_poly.type
_entity_poly.pdbx_seq_one_letter_code
_entity_poly.pdbx_strand_id
1 'polypeptide(L)'
;AQQKGMPHSTLFIAHSEATRRNIERLFRPELDLGVISMDGAMSLQTLKVTTLNTYCAEVLNTEISETEFLDRDAFESKQTQLLYTLEALQESLSNELPTHKEFMSKGFLDYLNSEDHWVIAEMLQHEISVKIKGRAEEDEAKYYKLPRLRYGLPVENEGDRVFAFLAFRNYRRRLENSGQFDTDDIVLSALGQLNTPIWRRRRAREGFDSIFIDETHLFNLNELSVFHRITKSDHLFPIVYSADVSQSLGDRGWDDETFDEAMGGSDQAGNSQPTVFKSIFRCSPEIVDLAFSVTSSGATLFTNFHDPVAAAN
;
A
#
# COMPACT_ATOMS: atom_id res chain seq x y z
N ALA A 1 -26.83 -9.21 -9.85
CA ALA A 1 -27.21 -10.10 -8.76
C ALA A 1 -28.73 -10.05 -8.52
N GLN A 2 -29.36 -8.88 -8.35
CA GLN A 2 -30.82 -8.76 -8.17
C GLN A 2 -31.64 -9.45 -9.29
N GLN A 3 -31.24 -9.29 -10.55
CA GLN A 3 -31.92 -9.91 -11.69
C GLN A 3 -31.81 -11.44 -11.72
N LYS A 4 -30.80 -12.02 -11.05
CA LYS A 4 -30.60 -13.48 -11.00
C LYS A 4 -30.98 -14.12 -9.68
N GLY A 5 -31.38 -13.33 -8.67
CA GLY A 5 -31.71 -13.83 -7.32
C GLY A 5 -30.55 -14.53 -6.60
N MET A 6 -29.32 -14.25 -6.99
CA MET A 6 -28.13 -14.84 -6.37
C MET A 6 -27.50 -13.89 -5.33
N PRO A 7 -27.04 -14.43 -4.19
CA PRO A 7 -26.27 -13.64 -3.24
C PRO A 7 -25.01 -13.04 -3.90
N HIS A 8 -24.71 -11.79 -3.58
CA HIS A 8 -23.52 -11.09 -4.07
C HIS A 8 -22.88 -10.31 -2.94
N SER A 9 -21.60 -10.55 -2.68
CA SER A 9 -20.82 -9.90 -1.64
C SER A 9 -19.82 -8.95 -2.26
N THR A 10 -19.86 -7.71 -1.79
CA THR A 10 -18.98 -6.63 -2.26
C THR A 10 -18.13 -6.13 -1.10
N LEU A 11 -16.83 -5.94 -1.35
CA LEU A 11 -15.90 -5.28 -0.45
C LEU A 11 -15.52 -3.94 -1.03
N PHE A 12 -15.56 -2.89 -0.21
CA PHE A 12 -14.98 -1.59 -0.52
C PHE A 12 -13.85 -1.30 0.45
N ILE A 13 -12.65 -1.08 -0.08
CA ILE A 13 -11.46 -0.74 0.70
C ILE A 13 -11.21 0.76 0.57
N ALA A 14 -11.23 1.43 1.71
CA ALA A 14 -10.85 2.83 1.87
C ALA A 14 -9.43 2.92 2.43
N HIS A 15 -8.68 3.93 2.00
CA HIS A 15 -7.32 4.15 2.48
C HIS A 15 -7.29 4.60 3.97
N SER A 16 -8.29 5.36 4.41
CA SER A 16 -8.36 5.88 5.78
C SER A 16 -9.73 5.67 6.42
N GLU A 17 -9.78 5.73 7.76
CA GLU A 17 -11.04 5.68 8.51
C GLU A 17 -11.98 6.83 8.19
N ALA A 18 -11.45 8.01 7.89
CA ALA A 18 -12.25 9.16 7.48
C ALA A 18 -12.94 8.89 6.14
N THR A 19 -12.20 8.36 5.15
CA THR A 19 -12.75 7.95 3.85
C THR A 19 -13.76 6.83 4.01
N ARG A 20 -13.47 5.82 4.81
CA ARG A 20 -14.39 4.72 5.11
C ARG A 20 -15.76 5.23 5.60
N ARG A 21 -15.75 6.13 6.59
CA ARG A 21 -16.98 6.72 7.15
C ARG A 21 -17.75 7.54 6.11
N ASN A 22 -17.05 8.25 5.23
CA ASN A 22 -17.69 9.03 4.16
C ASN A 22 -18.36 8.10 3.16
N ILE A 23 -17.72 7.02 2.76
CA ILE A 23 -18.28 6.03 1.84
C ILE A 23 -19.50 5.36 2.46
N GLU A 24 -19.46 4.96 3.73
CA GLU A 24 -20.62 4.39 4.42
C GLU A 24 -21.82 5.36 4.42
N ARG A 25 -21.57 6.65 4.63
CA ARG A 25 -22.63 7.68 4.57
C ARG A 25 -23.26 7.77 3.19
N LEU A 26 -22.48 7.63 2.12
CA LEU A 26 -23.02 7.67 0.75
C LEU A 26 -23.94 6.48 0.46
N PHE A 27 -23.66 5.30 1.04
CA PHE A 27 -24.50 4.10 0.87
C PHE A 27 -25.65 4.00 1.86
N ARG A 28 -25.76 4.90 2.84
CA ARG A 28 -26.77 4.85 3.88
C ARG A 28 -28.20 4.81 3.36
N PRO A 29 -28.60 5.59 2.33
CA PRO A 29 -29.95 5.52 1.78
C PRO A 29 -30.31 4.13 1.25
N GLU A 30 -29.38 3.45 0.59
CA GLU A 30 -29.59 2.11 0.06
C GLU A 30 -29.67 1.04 1.16
N LEU A 31 -28.91 1.23 2.25
CA LEU A 31 -28.98 0.40 3.45
C LEU A 31 -30.35 0.57 4.15
N ASP A 32 -30.80 1.80 4.32
CA ASP A 32 -32.08 2.12 4.95
C ASP A 32 -33.27 1.60 4.13
N LEU A 33 -33.14 1.50 2.81
CA LEU A 33 -34.15 0.90 1.92
C LEU A 33 -34.07 -0.63 1.87
N GLY A 34 -33.12 -1.26 2.54
CA GLY A 34 -32.90 -2.72 2.53
C GLY A 34 -32.45 -3.28 1.18
N VAL A 35 -31.96 -2.43 0.27
CA VAL A 35 -31.42 -2.84 -1.03
C VAL A 35 -30.07 -3.52 -0.86
N ILE A 36 -29.29 -3.04 0.11
CA ILE A 36 -27.99 -3.56 0.51
C ILE A 36 -28.03 -3.88 2.00
N SER A 37 -27.30 -4.88 2.45
CA SER A 37 -27.10 -5.21 3.87
C SER A 37 -25.63 -5.23 4.23
N MET A 38 -25.30 -4.78 5.44
CA MET A 38 -23.93 -4.85 5.97
C MET A 38 -23.63 -6.21 6.60
N ASP A 39 -24.64 -6.91 7.07
CA ASP A 39 -24.52 -8.18 7.80
C ASP A 39 -25.02 -9.41 7.04
N GLY A 40 -25.58 -9.22 5.86
CA GLY A 40 -26.11 -10.30 5.02
C GLY A 40 -27.44 -10.89 5.49
N ALA A 41 -28.02 -10.41 6.59
CA ALA A 41 -29.19 -11.03 7.20
C ALA A 41 -30.50 -10.73 6.47
N MET A 42 -30.60 -9.64 5.73
CA MET A 42 -31.85 -9.16 5.13
C MET A 42 -31.82 -8.91 3.61
N SER A 43 -30.67 -9.02 2.97
CA SER A 43 -30.52 -8.75 1.53
C SER A 43 -29.65 -9.80 0.85
N LEU A 44 -29.95 -10.06 -0.43
CA LEU A 44 -29.07 -10.85 -1.31
C LEU A 44 -27.78 -10.11 -1.69
N GLN A 45 -27.70 -8.83 -1.38
CA GLN A 45 -26.53 -8.01 -1.65
C GLN A 45 -25.92 -7.54 -0.34
N THR A 46 -24.67 -7.89 -0.12
CA THR A 46 -23.91 -7.44 1.04
C THR A 46 -22.79 -6.50 0.62
N LEU A 47 -22.62 -5.40 1.35
CA LEU A 47 -21.53 -4.45 1.18
C LEU A 47 -20.78 -4.37 2.49
N LYS A 48 -19.47 -4.64 2.45
CA LYS A 48 -18.55 -4.36 3.53
C LYS A 48 -17.67 -3.18 3.15
N VAL A 49 -17.63 -2.15 3.97
CA VAL A 49 -16.73 -1.00 3.81
C VAL A 49 -15.73 -1.02 4.97
N THR A 50 -14.45 -1.11 4.68
CA THR A 50 -13.41 -1.21 5.71
C THR A 50 -12.10 -0.61 5.22
N THR A 51 -11.12 -0.45 6.11
CA THR A 51 -9.73 -0.20 5.72
C THR A 51 -8.99 -1.52 5.56
N LEU A 52 -7.87 -1.52 4.84
CA LEU A 52 -7.08 -2.74 4.64
C LEU A 52 -6.56 -3.28 5.99
N ASN A 53 -6.04 -2.40 6.84
CA ASN A 53 -5.50 -2.80 8.14
C ASN A 53 -6.56 -3.48 9.03
N THR A 54 -7.76 -2.88 9.09
CA THR A 54 -8.88 -3.47 9.83
C THR A 54 -9.27 -4.84 9.24
N TYR A 55 -9.31 -4.96 7.91
CA TYR A 55 -9.61 -6.22 7.25
C TYR A 55 -8.55 -7.30 7.54
N CYS A 56 -7.27 -6.96 7.45
CA CYS A 56 -6.18 -7.88 7.77
C CYS A 56 -6.22 -8.34 9.23
N ALA A 57 -6.54 -7.44 10.16
CA ALA A 57 -6.72 -7.79 11.56
C ALA A 57 -7.88 -8.78 11.79
N GLU A 58 -9.00 -8.59 11.08
CA GLU A 58 -10.11 -9.55 11.13
C GLU A 58 -9.72 -10.93 10.56
N VAL A 59 -8.93 -10.97 9.48
CA VAL A 59 -8.41 -12.23 8.93
C VAL A 59 -7.56 -13.00 9.93
N LEU A 60 -6.82 -12.27 10.77
CA LEU A 60 -5.99 -12.85 11.83
C LEU A 60 -6.77 -13.28 13.08
N ASN A 61 -8.10 -13.13 13.09
CA ASN A 61 -9.00 -13.47 14.22
C ASN A 61 -8.72 -12.69 15.51
N THR A 62 -8.30 -11.45 15.40
CA THR A 62 -8.32 -10.45 16.49
C THR A 62 -7.73 -10.87 17.85
N GLU A 63 -6.88 -11.87 17.90
CA GLU A 63 -6.07 -12.13 19.10
C GLU A 63 -5.00 -11.06 19.32
N ILE A 64 -4.72 -10.27 18.25
CA ILE A 64 -3.87 -9.10 18.32
C ILE A 64 -4.65 -7.99 19.02
N SER A 65 -4.21 -7.59 20.22
CA SER A 65 -4.86 -6.54 20.98
C SER A 65 -4.74 -5.18 20.28
N GLU A 66 -5.69 -4.27 20.56
CA GLU A 66 -5.65 -2.91 19.97
C GLU A 66 -4.36 -2.15 20.31
N THR A 67 -3.68 -2.53 21.37
CA THR A 67 -2.42 -1.95 21.82
C THR A 67 -1.21 -2.41 21.01
N GLU A 68 -1.34 -3.47 20.22
CA GLU A 68 -0.26 -4.02 19.38
C GLU A 68 -0.18 -3.39 17.99
N PHE A 69 -1.18 -2.63 17.59
CA PHE A 69 -1.15 -1.83 16.37
C PHE A 69 -0.46 -0.49 16.64
N LEU A 70 0.38 -0.05 15.72
CA LEU A 70 0.91 1.31 15.77
C LEU A 70 -0.21 2.34 15.68
N ASP A 71 -1.10 2.19 14.70
CA ASP A 71 -2.37 2.89 14.58
C ASP A 71 -3.29 2.17 13.60
N ARG A 72 -4.61 2.33 13.76
CA ARG A 72 -5.63 1.83 12.81
C ARG A 72 -5.73 2.70 11.56
N ASP A 73 -5.40 3.98 11.66
CA ASP A 73 -5.31 4.89 10.53
C ASP A 73 -3.95 4.72 9.85
N ALA A 74 -3.96 4.39 8.56
CA ALA A 74 -2.75 4.13 7.80
C ALA A 74 -1.81 5.35 7.76
N PHE A 75 -2.35 6.56 7.81
CA PHE A 75 -1.54 7.78 7.79
C PHE A 75 -0.78 7.96 9.11
N GLU A 76 -1.49 7.91 10.25
CA GLU A 76 -0.91 8.02 11.59
C GLU A 76 0.12 6.91 11.85
N SER A 77 -0.22 5.69 11.44
CA SER A 77 0.71 4.55 11.51
C SER A 77 2.00 4.82 10.74
N LYS A 78 1.91 5.32 9.50
CA LYS A 78 3.10 5.63 8.68
C LYS A 78 3.96 6.75 9.28
N GLN A 79 3.36 7.74 9.92
CA GLN A 79 4.10 8.79 10.64
C GLN A 79 4.86 8.22 11.84
N THR A 80 4.23 7.35 12.60
CA THR A 80 4.89 6.67 13.74
C THR A 80 6.02 5.75 13.27
N GLN A 81 5.79 5.01 12.19
CA GLN A 81 6.83 4.19 11.55
C GLN A 81 8.03 5.03 11.09
N LEU A 82 7.76 6.21 10.51
CA LEU A 82 8.81 7.12 10.07
C LEU A 82 9.68 7.59 11.25
N LEU A 83 9.05 7.92 12.39
CA LEU A 83 9.78 8.29 13.59
C LEU A 83 10.70 7.15 14.08
N TYR A 84 10.18 5.92 14.16
CA TYR A 84 11.00 4.75 14.55
C TYR A 84 12.11 4.46 13.54
N THR A 85 11.85 4.70 12.25
CA THR A 85 12.87 4.54 11.20
C THR A 85 13.96 5.60 11.34
N LEU A 86 13.60 6.84 11.66
CA LEU A 86 14.58 7.90 11.93
C LEU A 86 15.48 7.56 13.12
N GLU A 87 14.89 7.11 14.20
CA GLU A 87 15.65 6.70 15.38
C GLU A 87 16.57 5.49 15.10
N ALA A 88 16.09 4.52 14.31
CA ALA A 88 16.88 3.38 13.89
C ALA A 88 18.02 3.77 12.96
N LEU A 89 17.77 4.72 12.05
CA LEU A 89 18.81 5.31 11.20
C LEU A 89 19.89 6.00 12.04
N GLN A 90 19.52 6.87 12.99
CA GLN A 90 20.46 7.57 13.86
C GLN A 90 21.32 6.59 14.68
N GLU A 91 20.71 5.52 15.19
CA GLU A 91 21.44 4.46 15.86
C GLU A 91 22.43 3.77 14.92
N SER A 92 22.00 3.46 13.68
CA SER A 92 22.86 2.82 12.68
C SER A 92 24.01 3.70 12.21
N LEU A 93 23.76 5.00 12.05
CA LEU A 93 24.81 5.96 11.73
C LEU A 93 25.88 6.05 12.84
N SER A 94 25.45 5.89 14.09
CA SER A 94 26.36 5.98 15.24
C SER A 94 27.14 4.69 15.48
N ASN A 95 26.50 3.54 15.35
CA ASN A 95 27.05 2.25 15.77
C ASN A 95 27.56 1.39 14.60
N GLU A 96 26.84 1.37 13.47
CA GLU A 96 27.10 0.46 12.36
C GLU A 96 27.98 1.11 11.28
N LEU A 97 27.73 2.38 10.95
CA LEU A 97 28.47 3.09 9.92
C LEU A 97 30.00 3.06 10.13
N PRO A 98 30.54 3.29 11.34
CA PRO A 98 32.00 3.28 11.54
C PRO A 98 32.66 1.98 11.13
N THR A 99 31.98 0.84 11.29
CA THR A 99 32.51 -0.51 11.01
C THR A 99 32.26 -0.96 9.58
N HIS A 100 31.25 -0.39 8.89
CA HIS A 100 30.84 -0.85 7.55
C HIS A 100 31.23 0.11 6.42
N LYS A 101 31.61 1.33 6.71
CA LYS A 101 31.90 2.38 5.72
C LYS A 101 32.94 1.99 4.66
N GLU A 102 33.89 1.10 4.98
CA GLU A 102 34.93 0.65 4.04
C GLU A 102 34.37 -0.23 2.91
N PHE A 103 33.22 -0.87 3.14
CA PHE A 103 32.54 -1.75 2.17
C PHE A 103 31.44 -1.02 1.38
N MET A 104 31.12 0.21 1.77
CA MET A 104 30.04 0.99 1.18
C MET A 104 30.52 1.77 -0.03
N SER A 105 29.59 2.06 -0.95
CA SER A 105 29.86 2.91 -2.10
C SER A 105 30.10 4.37 -1.67
N LYS A 106 30.95 5.08 -2.42
CA LYS A 106 31.18 6.50 -2.15
C LYS A 106 29.91 7.33 -2.31
N GLY A 107 29.12 7.04 -3.35
CA GLY A 107 27.86 7.74 -3.60
C GLY A 107 26.87 7.62 -2.44
N PHE A 108 26.75 6.43 -1.87
CA PHE A 108 25.85 6.20 -0.73
C PHE A 108 26.39 6.86 0.56
N LEU A 109 27.70 6.84 0.79
CA LEU A 109 28.31 7.54 1.92
C LEU A 109 28.13 9.05 1.82
N ASP A 110 28.35 9.63 0.64
CA ASP A 110 28.13 11.06 0.40
C ASP A 110 26.65 11.43 0.64
N TYR A 111 25.72 10.59 0.19
CA TYR A 111 24.28 10.76 0.44
C TYR A 111 23.95 10.74 1.95
N LEU A 112 24.44 9.76 2.71
CA LEU A 112 24.20 9.67 4.16
C LEU A 112 24.78 10.85 4.94
N ASN A 113 25.82 11.52 4.41
CA ASN A 113 26.47 12.65 5.07
C ASN A 113 25.89 14.02 4.67
N SER A 114 25.27 14.12 3.49
CA SER A 114 24.82 15.40 2.91
C SER A 114 23.33 15.64 3.04
N GLU A 115 22.51 14.58 3.05
CA GLU A 115 21.08 14.71 3.10
C GLU A 115 20.54 14.86 4.52
N ASP A 116 19.37 15.47 4.62
CA ASP A 116 18.62 15.54 5.88
C ASP A 116 18.20 14.15 6.36
N HIS A 117 18.37 13.89 7.65
CA HIS A 117 18.06 12.57 8.22
C HIS A 117 16.58 12.17 8.07
N TRP A 118 15.64 13.11 7.99
CA TRP A 118 14.25 12.81 7.72
C TRP A 118 14.04 12.30 6.31
N VAL A 119 14.73 12.92 5.33
CA VAL A 119 14.69 12.46 3.93
C VAL A 119 15.28 11.06 3.80
N ILE A 120 16.41 10.80 4.47
CA ILE A 120 17.01 9.47 4.50
C ILE A 120 16.06 8.46 5.18
N ALA A 121 15.41 8.85 6.27
CA ALA A 121 14.47 7.99 6.99
C ALA A 121 13.23 7.65 6.15
N GLU A 122 12.70 8.61 5.37
CA GLU A 122 11.60 8.35 4.44
C GLU A 122 12.01 7.34 3.35
N MET A 123 13.19 7.52 2.77
CA MET A 123 13.70 6.59 1.77
C MET A 123 13.99 5.21 2.38
N LEU A 124 14.50 5.17 3.60
CA LEU A 124 14.72 3.91 4.32
C LEU A 124 13.41 3.23 4.70
N GLN A 125 12.40 3.96 5.17
CA GLN A 125 11.07 3.41 5.42
C GLN A 125 10.48 2.78 4.17
N HIS A 126 10.62 3.46 3.03
CA HIS A 126 10.16 2.93 1.75
C HIS A 126 10.93 1.67 1.34
N GLU A 127 12.24 1.64 1.51
CA GLU A 127 13.07 0.45 1.25
C GLU A 127 12.68 -0.71 2.18
N ILE A 128 12.39 -0.44 3.45
CA ILE A 128 11.90 -1.44 4.42
C ILE A 128 10.57 -2.02 3.96
N SER A 129 9.59 -1.18 3.71
CA SER A 129 8.23 -1.63 3.36
C SER A 129 8.19 -2.40 2.03
N VAL A 130 8.79 -1.82 0.97
CA VAL A 130 8.65 -2.37 -0.39
C VAL A 130 9.63 -3.50 -0.66
N LYS A 131 10.87 -3.36 -0.24
CA LYS A 131 11.93 -4.31 -0.57
C LYS A 131 12.19 -5.33 0.50
N ILE A 132 12.50 -4.87 1.72
CA ILE A 132 12.94 -5.79 2.77
C ILE A 132 11.77 -6.64 3.23
N LYS A 133 10.66 -6.03 3.62
CA LYS A 133 9.45 -6.76 4.03
C LYS A 133 8.68 -7.28 2.82
N GLY A 134 8.44 -6.40 1.83
CA GLY A 134 7.59 -6.69 0.70
C GLY A 134 8.08 -7.79 -0.24
N ARG A 135 9.29 -7.68 -0.73
CA ARG A 135 9.84 -8.60 -1.74
C ARG A 135 10.79 -9.63 -1.17
N ALA A 136 11.60 -9.24 -0.20
CA ALA A 136 12.57 -10.15 0.42
C ALA A 136 11.98 -11.00 1.54
N GLU A 137 10.77 -10.67 2.05
CA GLU A 137 10.15 -11.36 3.20
C GLU A 137 11.11 -11.41 4.41
N GLU A 138 11.82 -10.29 4.64
CA GLU A 138 12.86 -10.13 5.68
C GLU A 138 14.08 -11.06 5.55
N ASP A 139 14.23 -11.73 4.41
CA ASP A 139 15.40 -12.57 4.11
C ASP A 139 16.53 -11.70 3.57
N GLU A 140 17.62 -11.62 4.33
CA GLU A 140 18.81 -10.82 4.02
C GLU A 140 19.43 -11.21 2.66
N ALA A 141 19.55 -12.52 2.40
CA ALA A 141 20.16 -13.03 1.17
C ALA A 141 19.27 -12.80 -0.07
N LYS A 142 17.95 -12.80 0.10
CA LYS A 142 17.01 -12.36 -0.96
C LYS A 142 17.13 -10.88 -1.20
N TYR A 143 17.16 -10.07 -0.13
CA TYR A 143 17.23 -8.60 -0.25
C TYR A 143 18.46 -8.14 -1.04
N TYR A 144 19.63 -8.73 -0.79
CA TYR A 144 20.84 -8.34 -1.49
C TYR A 144 20.80 -8.57 -3.00
N LYS A 145 19.94 -9.47 -3.48
CA LYS A 145 19.77 -9.78 -4.90
C LYS A 145 18.72 -8.93 -5.62
N LEU A 146 17.90 -8.17 -4.88
CA LEU A 146 16.85 -7.38 -5.49
C LEU A 146 17.42 -6.19 -6.27
N PRO A 147 16.87 -5.81 -7.43
CA PRO A 147 17.27 -4.63 -8.16
C PRO A 147 16.99 -3.36 -7.32
N ARG A 148 17.75 -2.29 -7.53
CA ARG A 148 17.52 -1.00 -6.89
C ARG A 148 16.16 -0.42 -7.35
N LEU A 149 15.44 0.26 -6.44
CA LEU A 149 14.30 1.10 -6.81
C LEU A 149 14.79 2.35 -7.55
N ARG A 150 14.04 2.79 -8.56
CA ARG A 150 14.41 3.93 -9.39
C ARG A 150 14.56 5.22 -8.59
N TYR A 151 13.65 5.44 -7.65
CA TYR A 151 13.61 6.63 -6.79
C TYR A 151 13.78 6.30 -5.30
N GLY A 152 14.22 5.08 -4.97
CA GLY A 152 14.46 4.65 -3.60
C GLY A 152 15.85 4.99 -3.11
N LEU A 153 16.23 4.38 -1.99
CA LEU A 153 17.54 4.54 -1.37
C LEU A 153 18.67 4.35 -2.41
N PRO A 154 19.66 5.24 -2.50
CA PRO A 154 20.69 5.18 -3.54
C PRO A 154 21.75 4.09 -3.30
N VAL A 155 21.31 2.86 -3.01
CA VAL A 155 22.18 1.70 -2.81
C VAL A 155 22.80 1.26 -4.14
N GLU A 156 24.13 1.13 -4.19
CA GLU A 156 24.89 0.79 -5.40
C GLU A 156 25.52 -0.60 -5.29
N ASN A 157 25.97 -0.98 -4.11
CA ASN A 157 26.69 -2.24 -3.88
C ASN A 157 26.08 -3.03 -2.70
N GLU A 158 26.67 -4.19 -2.41
CA GLU A 158 26.24 -5.06 -1.31
C GLU A 158 26.45 -4.41 0.07
N GLY A 159 27.55 -3.66 0.26
CA GLY A 159 27.84 -2.97 1.51
C GLY A 159 26.77 -1.94 1.88
N ASP A 160 26.23 -1.21 0.89
CA ASP A 160 25.12 -0.27 1.09
C ASP A 160 23.84 -1.01 1.54
N ARG A 161 23.58 -2.17 0.95
CA ARG A 161 22.44 -3.01 1.31
C ARG A 161 22.58 -3.64 2.69
N VAL A 162 23.80 -4.04 3.07
CA VAL A 162 24.10 -4.50 4.42
C VAL A 162 23.77 -3.41 5.42
N PHE A 163 24.21 -2.16 5.19
CA PHE A 163 23.87 -1.04 6.06
C PHE A 163 22.36 -0.82 6.16
N ALA A 164 21.65 -0.78 5.03
CA ALA A 164 20.20 -0.62 5.02
C ALA A 164 19.49 -1.75 5.78
N PHE A 165 19.97 -2.99 5.64
CA PHE A 165 19.41 -4.14 6.37
C PHE A 165 19.71 -4.09 7.88
N LEU A 166 20.87 -3.61 8.29
CA LEU A 166 21.19 -3.37 9.70
C LEU A 166 20.30 -2.28 10.30
N ALA A 167 20.04 -1.20 9.56
CA ALA A 167 19.10 -0.17 9.98
C ALA A 167 17.67 -0.74 10.12
N PHE A 168 17.23 -1.61 9.20
CA PHE A 168 15.99 -2.36 9.36
C PHE A 168 15.97 -3.21 10.64
N ARG A 169 17.04 -3.94 10.96
CA ARG A 169 17.13 -4.73 12.20
C ARG A 169 17.02 -3.86 13.45
N ASN A 170 17.58 -2.67 13.43
CA ASN A 170 17.45 -1.70 14.52
C ASN A 170 16.00 -1.19 14.63
N TYR A 171 15.33 -0.90 13.50
CA TYR A 171 13.92 -0.56 13.44
C TYR A 171 13.04 -1.68 14.03
N ARG A 172 13.22 -2.91 13.56
CA ARG A 172 12.48 -4.10 14.04
C ARG A 172 12.62 -4.30 15.54
N ARG A 173 13.86 -4.22 16.06
CA ARG A 173 14.12 -4.32 17.49
C ARG A 173 13.37 -3.27 18.31
N ARG A 174 13.17 -2.06 17.79
CA ARG A 174 12.40 -1.01 18.45
C ARG A 174 10.92 -1.37 18.53
N LEU A 175 10.35 -1.87 17.44
CA LEU A 175 8.97 -2.36 17.44
C LEU A 175 8.79 -3.49 18.46
N GLU A 176 9.65 -4.48 18.44
CA GLU A 176 9.65 -5.62 19.38
C GLU A 176 9.73 -5.16 20.83
N ASN A 177 10.63 -4.22 21.14
CA ASN A 177 10.78 -3.65 22.47
C ASN A 177 9.56 -2.86 22.96
N SER A 178 8.83 -2.27 22.02
CA SER A 178 7.57 -1.53 22.30
C SER A 178 6.35 -2.46 22.33
N GLY A 179 6.50 -3.74 21.98
CA GLY A 179 5.40 -4.69 21.82
C GLY A 179 4.44 -4.29 20.69
N GLN A 180 4.95 -3.64 19.65
CA GLN A 180 4.15 -3.13 18.56
C GLN A 180 4.49 -3.84 17.24
N PHE A 181 3.47 -3.94 16.39
CA PHE A 181 3.59 -4.39 15.00
C PHE A 181 3.31 -3.20 14.08
N ASP A 182 4.01 -3.11 12.98
CA ASP A 182 3.68 -2.13 11.96
C ASP A 182 2.61 -2.66 10.99
N THR A 183 2.14 -1.79 10.09
CA THR A 183 1.10 -2.17 9.12
C THR A 183 1.56 -3.26 8.16
N ASP A 184 2.86 -3.29 7.80
CA ASP A 184 3.41 -4.32 6.93
C ASP A 184 3.41 -5.69 7.61
N ASP A 185 3.71 -5.76 8.92
CA ASP A 185 3.66 -7.02 9.68
C ASP A 185 2.26 -7.63 9.69
N ILE A 186 1.23 -6.77 9.86
CA ILE A 186 -0.17 -7.18 9.84
C ILE A 186 -0.55 -7.72 8.46
N VAL A 187 -0.18 -6.99 7.40
CA VAL A 187 -0.46 -7.38 6.01
C VAL A 187 0.24 -8.68 5.65
N LEU A 188 1.51 -8.84 6.00
CA LEU A 188 2.27 -10.06 5.73
C LEU A 188 1.73 -11.26 6.50
N SER A 189 1.36 -11.06 7.77
CA SER A 189 0.73 -12.10 8.57
C SER A 189 -0.62 -12.54 7.99
N ALA A 190 -1.45 -11.57 7.55
CA ALA A 190 -2.71 -11.86 6.87
C ALA A 190 -2.49 -12.60 5.54
N LEU A 191 -1.49 -12.19 4.74
CA LEU A 191 -1.11 -12.92 3.52
C LEU A 191 -0.69 -14.35 3.82
N GLY A 192 0.08 -14.58 4.89
CA GLY A 192 0.43 -15.91 5.36
C GLY A 192 -0.81 -16.76 5.63
N GLN A 193 -1.80 -16.21 6.35
CA GLN A 193 -3.08 -16.87 6.63
C GLN A 193 -3.89 -17.16 5.36
N LEU A 194 -3.96 -16.18 4.45
CA LEU A 194 -4.68 -16.29 3.17
C LEU A 194 -4.01 -17.24 2.17
N ASN A 195 -2.74 -17.58 2.36
CA ASN A 195 -2.05 -18.58 1.54
C ASN A 195 -2.26 -20.03 2.02
N THR A 196 -2.91 -20.23 3.16
CA THR A 196 -3.11 -21.57 3.73
C THR A 196 -4.07 -22.44 2.90
N PRO A 197 -3.92 -23.76 2.91
CA PRO A 197 -4.89 -24.68 2.28
C PRO A 197 -6.29 -24.55 2.88
N ILE A 198 -6.42 -24.16 4.14
CA ILE A 198 -7.71 -23.95 4.82
C ILE A 198 -8.44 -22.80 4.15
N TRP A 199 -7.78 -21.65 3.97
CA TRP A 199 -8.37 -20.50 3.29
C TRP A 199 -8.78 -20.83 1.85
N ARG A 200 -7.94 -21.52 1.09
CA ARG A 200 -8.26 -21.90 -0.29
C ARG A 200 -9.58 -22.67 -0.40
N ARG A 201 -9.90 -23.53 0.58
CA ARG A 201 -11.20 -24.25 0.64
C ARG A 201 -12.36 -23.35 1.04
N ARG A 202 -12.12 -22.37 1.91
CA ARG A 202 -13.14 -21.45 2.42
C ARG A 202 -13.40 -20.29 1.45
N ARG A 203 -12.45 -19.93 0.62
CA ARG A 203 -12.44 -18.79 -0.29
C ARG A 203 -13.71 -18.69 -1.16
N ALA A 204 -14.15 -19.79 -1.75
CA ALA A 204 -15.36 -19.80 -2.60
C ALA A 204 -16.64 -19.41 -1.83
N ARG A 205 -16.68 -19.59 -0.51
CA ARG A 205 -17.81 -19.26 0.36
C ARG A 205 -17.64 -17.90 1.04
N GLU A 206 -16.44 -17.61 1.53
CA GLU A 206 -16.14 -16.49 2.42
C GLU A 206 -15.44 -15.33 1.71
N GLY A 207 -14.98 -15.51 0.48
CA GLY A 207 -14.44 -14.44 -0.34
C GLY A 207 -15.51 -13.49 -0.87
N PHE A 208 -15.07 -12.50 -1.64
CA PHE A 208 -15.95 -11.48 -2.22
C PHE A 208 -16.17 -11.71 -3.71
N ASP A 209 -17.40 -11.38 -4.16
CA ASP A 209 -17.77 -11.43 -5.58
C ASP A 209 -17.25 -10.20 -6.33
N SER A 210 -17.07 -9.05 -5.65
CA SER A 210 -16.51 -7.83 -6.21
C SER A 210 -15.74 -7.07 -5.14
N ILE A 211 -14.62 -6.44 -5.53
CA ILE A 211 -13.80 -5.61 -4.66
C ILE A 211 -13.60 -4.26 -5.34
N PHE A 212 -13.78 -3.19 -4.59
CA PHE A 212 -13.49 -1.82 -5.00
C PHE A 212 -12.39 -1.25 -4.10
N ILE A 213 -11.36 -0.68 -4.71
CA ILE A 213 -10.22 -0.12 -4.00
C ILE A 213 -10.07 1.32 -4.43
N ASP A 214 -10.22 2.23 -3.48
CA ASP A 214 -10.03 3.66 -3.70
C ASP A 214 -8.58 4.05 -3.39
N GLU A 215 -8.07 5.05 -4.13
CA GLU A 215 -6.71 5.58 -3.98
C GLU A 215 -5.63 4.46 -4.02
N THR A 216 -5.73 3.59 -5.00
CA THR A 216 -4.89 2.38 -5.12
C THR A 216 -3.39 2.70 -5.13
N HIS A 217 -2.99 3.88 -5.62
CA HIS A 217 -1.61 4.36 -5.62
C HIS A 217 -1.00 4.57 -4.22
N LEU A 218 -1.82 4.54 -3.17
CA LEU A 218 -1.37 4.65 -1.79
C LEU A 218 -0.98 3.29 -1.15
N PHE A 219 -1.30 2.18 -1.83
CA PHE A 219 -0.98 0.83 -1.35
C PHE A 219 0.34 0.32 -1.93
N ASN A 220 1.11 -0.44 -1.16
CA ASN A 220 2.29 -1.14 -1.64
C ASN A 220 1.93 -2.51 -2.27
N LEU A 221 2.92 -3.18 -2.86
CA LEU A 221 2.73 -4.44 -3.56
C LEU A 221 2.14 -5.55 -2.68
N ASN A 222 2.55 -5.64 -1.42
CA ASN A 222 2.03 -6.64 -0.48
C ASN A 222 0.58 -6.37 -0.14
N GLU A 223 0.25 -5.10 0.12
CA GLU A 223 -1.11 -4.66 0.38
C GLU A 223 -2.02 -5.01 -0.80
N LEU A 224 -1.58 -4.77 -2.03
CA LEU A 224 -2.33 -5.13 -3.24
C LEU A 224 -2.49 -6.65 -3.41
N SER A 225 -1.49 -7.43 -3.02
CA SER A 225 -1.54 -8.89 -3.10
C SER A 225 -2.63 -9.51 -2.22
N VAL A 226 -3.05 -8.84 -1.14
CA VAL A 226 -4.17 -9.28 -0.30
C VAL A 226 -5.44 -9.39 -1.12
N PHE A 227 -5.74 -8.40 -1.97
CA PHE A 227 -7.00 -8.34 -2.71
C PHE A 227 -7.18 -9.51 -3.66
N HIS A 228 -6.12 -10.00 -4.28
CA HIS A 228 -6.16 -11.17 -5.15
C HIS A 228 -6.45 -12.48 -4.38
N ARG A 229 -6.19 -12.50 -3.07
CA ARG A 229 -6.41 -13.70 -2.24
C ARG A 229 -7.82 -13.79 -1.66
N ILE A 230 -8.58 -12.69 -1.67
CA ILE A 230 -9.88 -12.61 -1.01
C ILE A 230 -11.08 -12.57 -1.96
N THR A 231 -10.86 -12.60 -3.28
CA THR A 231 -11.93 -12.83 -4.26
C THR A 231 -12.41 -14.28 -4.20
N LYS A 232 -13.68 -14.55 -4.47
CA LYS A 232 -14.22 -15.93 -4.51
C LYS A 232 -13.59 -16.78 -5.61
N SER A 233 -13.29 -16.17 -6.75
CA SER A 233 -12.61 -16.82 -7.87
C SER A 233 -11.09 -16.66 -7.74
N ASP A 234 -10.35 -17.69 -8.13
CA ASP A 234 -8.90 -17.69 -8.28
C ASP A 234 -8.43 -17.48 -9.74
N HIS A 235 -9.38 -17.42 -10.67
CA HIS A 235 -9.11 -17.22 -12.10
C HIS A 235 -9.65 -15.89 -12.63
N LEU A 236 -10.67 -15.33 -11.98
CA LEU A 236 -11.26 -14.04 -12.32
C LEU A 236 -11.15 -13.14 -11.10
N PHE A 237 -10.48 -12.04 -11.23
CA PHE A 237 -10.34 -11.04 -10.17
C PHE A 237 -11.28 -9.86 -10.46
N PRO A 238 -12.54 -9.88 -9.96
CA PRO A 238 -13.50 -8.80 -10.13
C PRO A 238 -13.13 -7.62 -9.21
N ILE A 239 -11.99 -7.00 -9.49
CA ILE A 239 -11.42 -5.91 -8.71
C ILE A 239 -11.46 -4.65 -9.55
N VAL A 240 -11.99 -3.58 -8.97
CA VAL A 240 -12.02 -2.24 -9.56
C VAL A 240 -11.04 -1.37 -8.78
N TYR A 241 -10.09 -0.79 -9.48
CA TYR A 241 -9.06 0.07 -8.93
C TYR A 241 -9.33 1.52 -9.32
N SER A 242 -9.32 2.42 -8.35
CA SER A 242 -9.27 3.86 -8.56
C SER A 242 -7.85 4.34 -8.26
N ALA A 243 -7.18 4.92 -9.22
CA ALA A 243 -5.81 5.42 -9.04
C ALA A 243 -5.65 6.79 -9.72
N ASP A 244 -4.92 7.68 -9.05
CA ASP A 244 -4.42 8.92 -9.63
C ASP A 244 -2.88 8.90 -9.58
N VAL A 245 -2.27 8.57 -10.71
CA VAL A 245 -0.80 8.46 -10.81
C VAL A 245 -0.13 9.80 -10.56
N SER A 246 -0.81 10.94 -10.83
CA SER A 246 -0.25 12.27 -10.59
C SER A 246 -0.13 12.63 -9.10
N GLN A 247 -0.90 11.96 -8.24
CA GLN A 247 -0.86 12.12 -6.78
C GLN A 247 0.09 11.12 -6.10
N SER A 248 0.68 10.21 -6.85
CA SER A 248 1.66 9.27 -6.35
C SER A 248 2.97 9.98 -6.04
N LEU A 249 3.08 10.50 -4.83
CA LEU A 249 4.31 11.11 -4.33
C LEU A 249 5.29 10.00 -3.90
N GLY A 250 6.35 9.85 -4.67
CA GLY A 250 7.40 8.88 -4.42
C GLY A 250 7.19 7.54 -5.14
N ASP A 251 8.28 6.81 -5.25
CA ASP A 251 8.32 5.49 -5.91
C ASP A 251 7.87 4.40 -4.93
N ARG A 252 6.57 4.28 -4.71
CA ARG A 252 6.01 3.18 -3.90
C ARG A 252 6.10 1.81 -4.60
N GLY A 253 7.02 1.68 -5.56
CA GLY A 253 7.20 0.49 -6.36
C GLY A 253 6.18 0.39 -7.51
N TRP A 254 5.52 1.49 -7.84
CA TRP A 254 4.59 1.62 -8.95
C TRP A 254 5.33 2.03 -10.23
N ASP A 255 6.13 1.17 -10.77
CA ASP A 255 6.45 1.18 -12.18
C ASP A 255 5.42 0.32 -12.94
N ASP A 256 5.33 0.49 -14.25
CA ASP A 256 4.34 -0.24 -15.06
C ASP A 256 4.51 -1.77 -14.90
N GLU A 257 5.76 -2.25 -14.76
CA GLU A 257 6.05 -3.68 -14.56
C GLU A 257 5.54 -4.18 -13.21
N THR A 258 5.73 -3.40 -12.14
CA THR A 258 5.29 -3.76 -10.78
C THR A 258 3.76 -3.70 -10.67
N PHE A 259 3.14 -2.76 -11.36
CA PHE A 259 1.69 -2.66 -11.45
C PHE A 259 1.11 -3.88 -12.17
N ASP A 260 1.66 -4.25 -13.33
CA ASP A 260 1.24 -5.42 -14.09
C ASP A 260 1.44 -6.72 -13.30
N GLU A 261 2.54 -6.84 -12.55
CA GLU A 261 2.79 -7.98 -11.65
C GLU A 261 1.78 -8.03 -10.50
N ALA A 262 1.48 -6.89 -9.86
CA ALA A 262 0.47 -6.78 -8.80
C ALA A 262 -0.93 -7.09 -9.32
N MET A 263 -1.22 -6.77 -10.59
CA MET A 263 -2.50 -7.01 -11.25
C MET A 263 -2.66 -8.43 -11.80
N GLY A 264 -1.71 -9.33 -11.57
CA GLY A 264 -1.81 -10.74 -11.95
C GLY A 264 -1.11 -11.12 -13.23
N GLY A 265 -0.19 -10.27 -13.71
CA GLY A 265 0.65 -10.52 -14.87
C GLY A 265 -0.02 -10.26 -16.22
N SER A 266 0.78 -10.14 -17.26
CA SER A 266 0.39 -9.77 -18.61
C SER A 266 -0.67 -10.66 -19.29
N ASP A 267 -0.86 -11.89 -18.84
CA ASP A 267 -1.84 -12.81 -19.41
C ASP A 267 -3.30 -12.49 -19.05
N GLN A 268 -3.53 -11.71 -17.98
CA GLN A 268 -4.88 -11.28 -17.56
C GLN A 268 -5.16 -9.79 -17.83
N ALA A 269 -4.14 -8.97 -18.05
CA ALA A 269 -4.28 -7.56 -18.40
C ALA A 269 -5.06 -7.32 -19.73
N GLY A 270 -5.21 -8.35 -20.57
CA GLY A 270 -5.95 -8.26 -21.83
C GLY A 270 -7.44 -7.91 -21.72
N ASN A 271 -8.02 -7.92 -20.50
CA ASN A 271 -9.42 -7.58 -20.26
C ASN A 271 -9.64 -6.33 -19.39
N SER A 272 -8.59 -5.67 -18.92
CA SER A 272 -8.75 -4.41 -18.20
C SER A 272 -8.95 -3.26 -19.17
N GLN A 273 -10.09 -2.60 -19.12
CA GLN A 273 -10.33 -1.36 -19.88
C GLN A 273 -10.20 -0.20 -18.89
N PRO A 274 -9.11 0.58 -18.96
CA PRO A 274 -8.99 1.77 -18.13
C PRO A 274 -10.05 2.79 -18.56
N THR A 275 -10.79 3.30 -17.59
CA THR A 275 -11.73 4.40 -17.79
C THR A 275 -11.13 5.64 -17.17
N VAL A 276 -10.85 6.63 -18.00
CA VAL A 276 -10.32 7.92 -17.53
C VAL A 276 -11.49 8.86 -17.21
N PHE A 277 -11.55 9.33 -15.97
CA PHE A 277 -12.48 10.39 -15.57
C PHE A 277 -11.93 11.74 -16.07
N LYS A 278 -12.71 12.41 -16.92
CA LYS A 278 -12.33 13.68 -17.57
C LYS A 278 -12.92 14.91 -16.89
N SER A 279 -13.77 14.73 -15.88
CA SER A 279 -14.50 15.83 -15.23
C SER A 279 -14.19 15.88 -13.76
N ILE A 280 -13.94 17.07 -13.25
CA ILE A 280 -13.71 17.35 -11.83
C ILE A 280 -15.00 17.92 -11.25
N PHE A 281 -15.56 17.25 -10.24
CA PHE A 281 -16.85 17.65 -9.63
C PHE A 281 -16.68 18.25 -8.23
N ARG A 282 -15.48 18.16 -7.64
CA ARG A 282 -15.24 18.57 -6.25
C ARG A 282 -14.86 20.05 -6.11
N CYS A 283 -14.14 20.60 -7.10
CA CYS A 283 -13.54 21.91 -7.03
C CYS A 283 -14.19 22.88 -8.04
N SER A 284 -14.20 24.18 -7.71
CA SER A 284 -14.58 25.19 -8.68
C SER A 284 -13.53 25.33 -9.78
N PRO A 285 -13.91 25.84 -10.98
CA PRO A 285 -12.96 26.02 -12.08
C PRO A 285 -11.70 26.80 -11.70
N GLU A 286 -11.82 27.84 -10.86
CA GLU A 286 -10.70 28.68 -10.43
C GLU A 286 -9.70 27.91 -9.57
N ILE A 287 -10.18 26.98 -8.71
CA ILE A 287 -9.31 26.12 -7.90
C ILE A 287 -8.61 25.10 -8.81
N VAL A 288 -9.31 24.58 -9.80
CA VAL A 288 -8.74 23.66 -10.78
C VAL A 288 -7.65 24.35 -11.59
N ASP A 289 -7.90 25.56 -12.10
CA ASP A 289 -6.94 26.35 -12.86
C ASP A 289 -5.69 26.68 -12.03
N LEU A 290 -5.88 27.03 -10.75
CA LEU A 290 -4.76 27.27 -9.84
C LEU A 290 -3.95 26.01 -9.62
N ALA A 291 -4.59 24.88 -9.34
CA ALA A 291 -3.93 23.58 -9.15
C ALA A 291 -3.12 23.18 -10.40
N PHE A 292 -3.72 23.31 -11.60
CA PHE A 292 -3.00 23.03 -12.85
C PHE A 292 -1.83 23.99 -13.09
N SER A 293 -1.97 25.26 -12.73
CA SER A 293 -0.88 26.24 -12.85
C SER A 293 0.31 25.87 -11.96
N VAL A 294 0.03 25.47 -10.72
CA VAL A 294 1.07 25.02 -9.76
C VAL A 294 1.73 23.74 -10.27
N THR A 295 0.92 22.78 -10.71
CA THR A 295 1.42 21.48 -11.17
C THR A 295 2.24 21.64 -12.47
N SER A 296 1.78 22.44 -13.41
CA SER A 296 2.51 22.69 -14.66
C SER A 296 3.81 23.47 -14.46
N SER A 297 3.89 24.36 -13.49
CA SER A 297 5.14 25.04 -13.11
C SER A 297 6.14 24.08 -12.43
N GLY A 298 5.67 23.02 -11.81
CA GLY A 298 6.49 21.94 -11.23
C GLY A 298 6.81 20.80 -12.19
N ALA A 299 6.23 20.77 -13.40
CA ALA A 299 6.35 19.65 -14.36
C ALA A 299 7.79 19.34 -14.80
N THR A 300 8.71 20.28 -14.68
CA THR A 300 10.14 20.06 -14.92
C THR A 300 10.81 19.23 -13.81
N LEU A 301 10.17 19.10 -12.65
CA LEU A 301 10.67 18.36 -11.50
C LEU A 301 10.07 16.96 -11.39
N PHE A 302 8.91 16.72 -12.04
CA PHE A 302 8.18 15.45 -11.95
C PHE A 302 8.12 14.76 -13.31
N THR A 303 8.89 13.70 -13.48
CA THR A 303 9.00 12.94 -14.74
C THR A 303 7.76 12.10 -15.10
N ASN A 304 6.78 12.00 -14.21
CA ASN A 304 5.56 11.20 -14.41
C ASN A 304 4.32 12.05 -14.77
N PHE A 305 4.52 13.27 -15.25
CA PHE A 305 3.42 14.15 -15.63
C PHE A 305 2.85 13.73 -17.00
N HIS A 306 1.65 13.17 -17.01
CA HIS A 306 0.83 13.18 -18.20
C HIS A 306 0.25 14.59 -18.39
N ASP A 307 0.35 15.10 -19.61
CA ASP A 307 -0.07 16.45 -19.97
C ASP A 307 -1.52 16.72 -19.49
N PRO A 308 -1.73 17.62 -18.50
CA PRO A 308 -3.05 17.90 -17.96
C PRO A 308 -3.96 18.60 -18.99
N VAL A 309 -3.38 19.21 -20.02
CA VAL A 309 -4.14 19.85 -21.13
C VAL A 309 -4.80 18.78 -22.00
N ALA A 310 -4.18 17.61 -22.16
CA ALA A 310 -4.80 16.48 -22.86
C ALA A 310 -5.97 15.86 -22.09
N ALA A 311 -6.03 16.04 -20.77
CA ALA A 311 -7.11 15.54 -19.92
C ALA A 311 -8.27 16.55 -19.75
N ALA A 312 -8.08 17.82 -20.15
CA ALA A 312 -9.07 18.88 -20.07
C ALA A 312 -9.86 19.12 -21.38
N ASN A 313 -9.47 18.49 -22.50
CA ASN A 313 -10.14 18.46 -23.79
C ASN A 313 -10.79 17.11 -24.03
#